data_fce66c022979e1c612638a6be29316ac
#
_entry.id   fce66c022979e1c612638a6be29316ac
#
_cell.length_a   1.000
_cell.length_b   1.000
_cell.length_c   1.000
_cell.angle_alpha   90.00
_cell.angle_beta   90.00
_cell.angle_gamma   90.00
#
_symmetry.space_group_name_H-M   'P 1'
#
loop_
_entity.id
_entity.type
_entity.pdbx_description
1 polymer ?
#
loop_
_entity_poly.entity_id
_entity_poly.type
_entity_poly.pdbx_seq_one_letter_code
_entity_poly.pdbx_strand_id
1 'polypeptide(L)'
;ATFCSGILQQLDYNLFECQALVLAPTRELAQQIEKVMRALGDYLQVKVHACVGGTSVREDIRILQSGVHVVVGTPGRVYDMLRRVSLRPDNIKIFVLDEADEMLSRGFKDQVRIQWTMRCEIRCSHYCFNL
;
A
#
# COMPACT_ATOMS: atom_id res chain seq x y z
N ALA A 1 5.15 9.47 10.29
CA ALA A 1 4.78 8.06 10.12
C ALA A 1 5.91 7.15 10.61
N THR A 2 5.78 6.68 11.84
CA THR A 2 6.80 5.85 12.50
C THR A 2 6.93 4.46 11.87
N PHE A 3 5.90 4.00 11.18
CA PHE A 3 5.92 2.68 10.54
C PHE A 3 6.78 2.60 9.27
N CYS A 4 7.11 3.74 8.66
CA CYS A 4 7.83 3.74 7.37
C CYS A 4 9.20 3.07 7.46
N SER A 5 10.00 3.41 8.46
CA SER A 5 11.30 2.78 8.63
C SER A 5 11.19 1.29 8.97
N GLY A 6 10.19 0.91 9.77
CA GLY A 6 9.92 -0.48 10.07
C GLY A 6 9.58 -1.31 8.83
N ILE A 7 8.79 -0.74 7.92
CA ILE A 7 8.48 -1.38 6.66
C ILE A 7 9.74 -1.56 5.82
N LEU A 8 10.53 -0.51 5.67
CA LEU A 8 11.73 -0.54 4.84
C LEU A 8 12.76 -1.57 5.31
N GLN A 9 12.83 -1.83 6.62
CA GLN A 9 13.73 -2.83 7.17
C GLN A 9 13.34 -4.27 6.85
N GLN A 10 12.09 -4.52 6.49
CA GLN A 10 11.58 -5.86 6.26
C GLN A 10 11.47 -6.25 4.79
N LEU A 11 11.78 -5.32 3.89
CA LEU A 11 11.65 -5.57 2.45
C LEU A 11 12.81 -6.40 1.91
N ASP A 12 12.50 -7.25 0.93
CA ASP A 12 13.51 -7.87 0.07
C ASP A 12 13.73 -6.96 -1.13
N TYR A 13 14.87 -6.29 -1.17
CA TYR A 13 15.16 -5.30 -2.21
C TYR A 13 15.41 -5.92 -3.58
N ASN A 14 15.67 -7.20 -3.63
CA ASN A 14 15.90 -7.92 -4.89
C ASN A 14 14.61 -8.40 -5.52
N LEU A 15 13.52 -8.39 -4.79
CA LEU A 15 12.22 -8.81 -5.28
C LEU A 15 11.39 -7.57 -5.67
N PHE A 16 11.24 -7.36 -6.97
CA PHE A 16 10.51 -6.21 -7.51
C PHE A 16 9.00 -6.47 -7.59
N GLU A 17 8.42 -6.81 -6.46
CA GLU A 17 6.99 -6.99 -6.30
C GLU A 17 6.50 -6.30 -5.03
N CYS A 18 5.21 -6.00 -4.97
CA CYS A 18 4.63 -5.33 -3.83
C CYS A 18 4.72 -6.22 -2.59
N GLN A 19 5.45 -5.77 -1.59
CA GLN A 19 5.66 -6.48 -0.34
C GLN A 19 5.01 -5.79 0.85
N ALA A 20 4.68 -4.52 0.70
CA ALA A 20 4.01 -3.74 1.73
C ALA A 20 2.89 -2.91 1.11
N LEU A 21 1.76 -2.89 1.78
CA LEU A 21 0.61 -2.11 1.37
C LEU A 21 0.16 -1.24 2.53
N VAL A 22 0.11 0.06 2.28
CA VAL A 22 -0.32 1.06 3.26
C VAL A 22 -1.60 1.72 2.76
N LEU A 23 -2.64 1.72 3.55
CA LEU A 23 -3.90 2.38 3.25
C LEU A 23 -4.08 3.62 4.11
N ALA A 24 -4.54 4.69 3.49
CA ALA A 24 -4.85 5.96 4.14
C ALA A 24 -6.23 6.43 3.69
N PRO A 25 -6.96 7.17 4.53
CA PRO A 25 -8.34 7.56 4.22
C PRO A 25 -8.44 8.66 3.18
N THR A 26 -7.39 9.44 2.95
CA THR A 26 -7.40 10.55 2.00
C THR A 26 -6.21 10.48 1.06
N ARG A 27 -6.39 11.06 -0.11
CA ARG A 27 -5.35 11.18 -1.11
C ARG A 27 -4.14 11.95 -0.58
N GLU A 28 -4.40 13.02 0.14
CA GLU A 28 -3.36 13.89 0.70
C GLU A 28 -2.49 13.14 1.70
N LEU A 29 -3.10 12.37 2.57
CA LEU A 29 -2.37 11.57 3.55
C LEU A 29 -1.56 10.47 2.87
N ALA A 30 -2.14 9.79 1.89
CA ALA A 30 -1.43 8.76 1.14
C ALA A 30 -0.20 9.35 0.43
N GLN A 31 -0.34 10.52 -0.16
CA GLN A 31 0.77 11.19 -0.83
C GLN A 31 1.87 11.63 0.15
N GLN A 32 1.50 12.07 1.34
CA GLN A 32 2.47 12.41 2.38
C GLN A 32 3.27 11.19 2.83
N ILE A 33 2.59 10.08 3.05
CA ILE A 33 3.24 8.84 3.44
C ILE A 33 4.20 8.37 2.33
N GLU A 34 3.74 8.43 1.10
CA GLU A 34 4.56 8.04 -0.06
C GLU A 34 5.84 8.89 -0.14
N LYS A 35 5.72 10.19 0.06
CA LYS A 35 6.89 11.09 0.05
C LYS A 35 7.89 10.73 1.15
N VAL A 36 7.41 10.45 2.36
CA VAL A 36 8.27 10.06 3.47
C VAL A 36 8.97 8.73 3.17
N MET A 37 8.23 7.76 2.67
CA MET A 37 8.80 6.45 2.33
C MET A 37 9.81 6.56 1.20
N ARG A 38 9.54 7.37 0.20
CA ARG A 38 10.46 7.58 -0.91
C ARG A 38 11.76 8.24 -0.43
N ALA A 39 11.64 9.25 0.43
CA ALA A 39 12.81 9.94 0.98
C ALA A 39 13.68 8.99 1.81
N LEU A 40 13.07 8.15 2.63
CA LEU A 40 13.79 7.17 3.45
C LEU A 40 14.35 6.03 2.60
N GLY A 41 13.67 5.67 1.53
CA GLY A 41 14.03 4.53 0.69
C GLY A 41 15.01 4.81 -0.43
N ASP A 42 15.33 6.08 -0.70
CA ASP A 42 16.20 6.45 -1.82
C ASP A 42 17.57 5.78 -1.73
N TYR A 43 18.15 5.72 -0.54
CA TYR A 43 19.43 5.06 -0.32
C TYR A 43 19.39 3.56 -0.59
N LEU A 44 18.20 2.95 -0.43
CA LEU A 44 18.01 1.52 -0.53
C LEU A 44 17.47 1.12 -1.90
N GLN A 45 17.27 2.09 -2.79
CA GLN A 45 16.67 1.88 -4.12
C GLN A 45 15.29 1.23 -4.05
N VAL A 46 14.53 1.56 -3.03
CA VAL A 46 13.17 1.07 -2.86
C VAL A 46 12.22 1.87 -3.74
N LYS A 47 11.39 1.16 -4.50
CA LYS A 47 10.38 1.78 -5.35
C LYS A 47 9.05 1.84 -4.59
N VAL A 48 8.56 3.06 -4.42
CA VAL A 48 7.28 3.33 -3.74
C VAL A 48 6.34 4.01 -4.73
N HIS A 49 5.09 3.58 -4.74
CA HIS A 49 4.08 4.19 -5.60
C HIS A 49 2.81 4.52 -4.81
N ALA A 50 2.23 5.68 -5.11
CA ALA A 50 0.97 6.12 -4.52
C ALA A 50 -0.18 5.85 -5.48
N CYS A 51 -1.12 5.00 -5.07
CA CYS A 51 -2.35 4.69 -5.80
C CYS A 51 -3.50 5.47 -5.20
N VAL A 52 -3.82 6.63 -5.80
CA VAL A 52 -4.85 7.53 -5.28
C VAL A 52 -5.84 7.93 -6.36
N GLY A 53 -7.05 8.26 -5.97
CA GLY A 53 -8.06 8.76 -6.88
C GLY A 53 -7.63 10.09 -7.53
N GLY A 54 -8.16 10.37 -8.71
CA GLY A 54 -7.84 11.58 -9.45
C GLY A 54 -6.59 11.50 -10.32
N THR A 55 -5.83 10.42 -10.25
CA THR A 55 -4.70 10.17 -11.14
C THR A 55 -5.08 9.16 -12.22
N SER A 56 -4.24 9.05 -13.25
CA SER A 56 -4.49 8.13 -14.36
C SER A 56 -4.40 6.67 -13.91
N VAL A 57 -5.45 5.91 -14.16
CA VAL A 57 -5.47 4.46 -13.90
C VAL A 57 -4.42 3.74 -14.75
N ARG A 58 -4.28 4.15 -16.00
CA ARG A 58 -3.28 3.55 -16.92
C ARG A 58 -1.88 3.72 -16.41
N GLU A 59 -1.56 4.89 -15.86
CA GLU A 59 -0.25 5.18 -15.31
C GLU A 59 0.02 4.30 -14.07
N ASP A 60 -0.97 4.17 -13.19
CA ASP A 60 -0.85 3.29 -12.03
C ASP A 60 -0.60 1.85 -12.45
N ILE A 61 -1.35 1.35 -13.44
CA ILE A 61 -1.18 -0.01 -13.95
C ILE A 61 0.23 -0.19 -14.52
N ARG A 62 0.70 0.77 -15.30
CA ARG A 62 2.02 0.72 -15.91
C ARG A 62 3.13 0.65 -14.85
N ILE A 63 3.02 1.49 -13.83
CA ILE A 63 4.03 1.54 -12.75
C ILE A 63 3.99 0.26 -11.92
N LEU A 64 2.81 -0.26 -11.60
CA LEU A 64 2.69 -1.49 -10.84
C LEU A 64 3.24 -2.69 -11.61
N GLN A 65 3.04 -2.73 -12.92
CA GLN A 65 3.58 -3.80 -13.75
C GLN A 65 5.09 -3.73 -13.91
N SER A 66 5.67 -2.55 -13.80
CA SER A 66 7.13 -2.40 -13.84
C SER A 66 7.82 -2.91 -12.58
N GLY A 67 7.06 -3.12 -11.52
CA GLY A 67 7.56 -3.61 -10.24
C GLY A 67 7.79 -2.51 -9.23
N VAL A 68 7.11 -2.61 -8.07
CA VAL A 68 7.29 -1.70 -6.94
C VAL A 68 7.40 -2.52 -5.67
N HIS A 69 8.11 -2.01 -4.66
CA HIS A 69 8.25 -2.69 -3.38
C HIS A 69 7.12 -2.33 -2.41
N VAL A 70 6.67 -1.09 -2.45
CA VAL A 70 5.65 -0.57 -1.52
C VAL A 70 4.59 0.18 -2.29
N VAL A 71 3.34 -0.08 -1.96
CA VAL A 71 2.20 0.67 -2.48
C VAL A 71 1.53 1.38 -1.31
N VAL A 72 1.30 2.67 -1.48
CA VAL A 72 0.54 3.50 -0.54
C VAL A 72 -0.68 4.02 -1.29
N GLY A 73 -1.85 3.91 -0.72
CA GLY A 73 -3.01 4.40 -1.44
C GLY A 73 -4.27 4.53 -0.60
N THR A 74 -5.29 5.03 -1.27
CA THR A 74 -6.64 5.07 -0.71
C THR A 74 -7.36 3.75 -1.00
N PRO A 75 -8.27 3.31 -0.13
CA PRO A 75 -8.88 1.99 -0.26
C PRO A 75 -9.58 1.77 -1.61
N GLY A 76 -10.25 2.80 -2.15
CA GLY A 76 -10.97 2.68 -3.41
C GLY A 76 -10.07 2.38 -4.60
N ARG A 77 -8.98 3.13 -4.77
CA ARG A 77 -8.06 2.93 -5.88
C ARG A 77 -7.26 1.63 -5.71
N VAL A 78 -6.81 1.33 -4.50
CA VAL A 78 -6.07 0.09 -4.24
C VAL A 78 -6.96 -1.12 -4.51
N TYR A 79 -8.21 -1.08 -4.08
CA TYR A 79 -9.18 -2.13 -4.37
C TYR A 79 -9.36 -2.33 -5.89
N ASP A 80 -9.45 -1.24 -6.63
CA ASP A 80 -9.58 -1.30 -8.09
C ASP A 80 -8.35 -1.94 -8.73
N MET A 81 -7.16 -1.63 -8.26
CA MET A 81 -5.92 -2.23 -8.77
C MET A 81 -5.83 -3.72 -8.44
N LEU A 82 -6.27 -4.13 -7.26
CA LEU A 82 -6.34 -5.55 -6.89
C LEU A 82 -7.35 -6.29 -7.76
N ARG A 83 -8.52 -5.70 -7.98
CA ARG A 83 -9.56 -6.30 -8.81
C ARG A 83 -9.14 -6.48 -10.25
N ARG A 84 -8.35 -5.54 -10.78
CA ARG A 84 -7.82 -5.59 -12.15
C ARG A 84 -6.58 -6.50 -12.26
N VAL A 85 -6.13 -7.07 -11.15
CA VAL A 85 -4.91 -7.89 -11.07
C VAL A 85 -3.66 -7.12 -11.47
N SER A 86 -3.71 -5.80 -11.45
CA SER A 86 -2.55 -4.94 -11.68
C SER A 86 -1.65 -4.90 -10.45
N LEU A 87 -2.25 -5.00 -9.27
CA LEU A 87 -1.57 -5.15 -8.00
C LEU A 87 -1.80 -6.57 -7.51
N ARG A 88 -0.72 -7.33 -7.34
CA ARG A 88 -0.79 -8.71 -6.89
C ARG A 88 -0.47 -8.80 -5.40
N PRO A 89 -1.34 -9.41 -4.59
CA PRO A 89 -1.11 -9.52 -3.16
C PRO A 89 -0.19 -10.66 -2.75
N ASP A 90 0.31 -11.46 -3.69
CA ASP A 90 1.00 -12.72 -3.41
C ASP A 90 2.23 -12.56 -2.52
N ASN A 91 2.95 -11.45 -2.66
CA ASN A 91 4.19 -11.19 -1.93
C ASN A 91 4.03 -10.12 -0.85
N ILE A 92 2.82 -9.70 -0.56
CA ILE A 92 2.58 -8.71 0.49
C ILE A 92 2.80 -9.34 1.86
N LYS A 93 3.79 -8.83 2.59
CA LYS A 93 4.14 -9.28 3.94
C LYS A 93 3.64 -8.34 5.02
N ILE A 94 3.42 -7.09 4.66
CA ILE A 94 3.09 -6.02 5.60
C ILE A 94 1.85 -5.30 5.11
N PHE A 95 0.89 -5.13 5.99
CA PHE A 95 -0.33 -4.41 5.70
C PHE A 95 -0.55 -3.37 6.81
N VAL A 96 -0.64 -2.11 6.44
CA VAL A 96 -0.80 -1.01 7.40
C VAL A 96 -2.07 -0.24 7.07
N LEU A 97 -2.87 0.01 8.09
CA LEU A 97 -4.04 0.88 8.02
C LEU A 97 -3.74 2.14 8.84
N ASP A 98 -3.47 3.24 8.17
CA ASP A 98 -3.28 4.52 8.85
C ASP A 98 -4.62 5.22 8.99
N GLU A 99 -4.94 5.68 10.19
CA GLU A 99 -6.24 6.28 10.50
C GLU A 99 -7.42 5.37 10.14
N ALA A 100 -7.39 4.13 10.64
CA ALA A 100 -8.40 3.11 10.35
C ALA A 100 -9.82 3.57 10.69
N ASP A 101 -10.00 4.28 11.79
CA ASP A 101 -11.32 4.80 12.21
C ASP A 101 -11.88 5.76 11.16
N GLU A 102 -11.03 6.61 10.60
CA GLU A 102 -11.43 7.55 9.55
C GLU A 102 -11.86 6.81 8.30
N MET A 103 -11.15 5.75 7.92
CA MET A 103 -11.52 4.93 6.77
C MET A 103 -12.89 4.26 6.97
N LEU A 104 -13.14 3.76 8.17
CA LEU A 104 -14.43 3.14 8.48
C LEU A 104 -15.57 4.17 8.46
N SER A 105 -15.34 5.37 8.98
CA SER A 105 -16.37 6.42 8.99
C SER A 105 -16.67 6.95 7.58
N ARG A 106 -15.73 6.85 6.64
CA ARG A 106 -15.92 7.25 5.25
C ARG A 106 -16.58 6.17 4.39
N GLY A 107 -16.93 5.02 4.97
CA GLY A 107 -17.62 3.96 4.24
C GLY A 107 -16.71 3.00 3.48
N PHE A 108 -15.43 2.97 3.78
CA PHE A 108 -14.48 2.04 3.14
C PHE A 108 -14.41 0.68 3.80
N LYS A 109 -15.34 0.37 4.70
CA LYS A 109 -15.31 -0.86 5.50
C LYS A 109 -15.20 -2.12 4.64
N ASP A 110 -16.03 -2.23 3.60
CA ASP A 110 -16.05 -3.43 2.76
C ASP A 110 -14.77 -3.56 1.95
N GLN A 111 -14.27 -2.46 1.40
CA GLN A 111 -13.04 -2.46 0.61
C GLN A 111 -11.84 -2.84 1.47
N VAL A 112 -11.74 -2.28 2.66
CA VAL A 112 -10.67 -2.62 3.62
C VAL A 112 -10.75 -4.09 4.01
N ARG A 113 -11.97 -4.59 4.29
CA ARG A 113 -12.17 -5.98 4.67
C ARG A 113 -11.79 -6.94 3.54
N ILE A 114 -12.14 -6.63 2.31
CA ILE A 114 -11.79 -7.46 1.16
C ILE A 114 -10.27 -7.49 0.99
N GLN A 115 -9.61 -6.35 1.07
CA GLN A 115 -8.16 -6.28 0.98
C GLN A 115 -7.48 -7.05 2.10
N TRP A 116 -8.01 -6.95 3.31
CA TRP A 116 -7.54 -7.71 4.46
C TRP A 116 -7.73 -9.21 4.27
N THR A 117 -8.89 -9.64 3.75
CA THR A 117 -9.18 -11.05 3.52
C THR A 117 -8.29 -11.64 2.44
N MET A 118 -8.10 -10.93 1.34
CA MET A 118 -7.19 -11.36 0.27
C MET A 118 -5.78 -11.60 0.79
N ARG A 119 -5.43 -10.88 1.82
CA ARG A 119 -4.12 -10.99 2.43
C ARG A 119 -4.02 -12.05 3.50
N CYS A 120 -5.11 -12.33 4.23
CA CYS A 120 -5.10 -13.36 5.28
C CYS A 120 -4.88 -14.77 4.73
N GLU A 121 -5.10 -14.96 3.44
CA GLU A 121 -4.73 -16.21 2.78
C GLU A 121 -3.22 -16.32 2.59
N ILE A 122 -2.51 -15.23 2.74
CA ILE A 122 -1.06 -15.16 2.62
C ILE A 122 -0.49 -14.99 4.02
N ARG A 123 0.38 -15.87 4.44
CA ARG A 123 1.01 -15.81 5.77
C ARG A 123 1.73 -14.50 5.98
N CYS A 124 1.17 -13.64 6.78
CA CYS A 124 1.72 -12.33 7.01
C CYS A 124 1.96 -12.04 8.47
N SER A 125 3.15 -11.57 8.78
CA SER A 125 3.42 -10.87 10.01
C SER A 125 2.88 -9.45 9.85
N HIS A 126 2.01 -9.04 10.73
CA HIS A 126 1.21 -7.86 10.54
C HIS A 126 1.59 -6.71 11.40
N TYR A 127 1.35 -5.53 10.83
CA TYR A 127 1.16 -4.35 11.62
C TYR A 127 -0.16 -3.71 11.22
N CYS A 128 -1.19 -3.86 12.04
CA CYS A 128 -2.32 -2.96 12.02
C CYS A 128 -1.98 -1.85 12.99
N PHE A 129 -1.57 -0.71 12.46
CA PHE A 129 -1.33 0.45 13.27
C PHE A 129 -2.52 1.36 13.22
N ASN A 130 -2.74 1.95 14.35
CA ASN A 130 -3.73 2.94 14.60
C ASN A 130 -5.10 2.44 14.93
N LEU A 131 -5.12 1.98 16.03
CA LEU A 131 -6.35 1.58 16.67
C LEU A 131 -6.72 2.59 17.73
#